data_c53b5d7f886ffd25585c582a4efacb46
#
_entry.id   c53b5d7f886ffd25585c582a4efacb46
#
_cell.length_a   1.000
_cell.length_b   1.000
_cell.length_c   1.000
_cell.angle_alpha   90.00
_cell.angle_beta   90.00
_cell.angle_gamma   90.00
#
_symmetry.space_group_name_H-M   'P 1'
#
loop_
_entity.id
_entity.type
_entity.pdbx_description
1 polymer ?
#
loop_
_entity_poly.entity_id
_entity_poly.type
_entity_poly.pdbx_seq_one_letter_code
_entity_poly.pdbx_strand_id
1 'polypeptide(L)'
;MRYPPLKTLTAIFLIALLAACSPANRALKHSKSLAKSGLTYEATLAALDAVEAKPNYKKAMVQVKTLGTKEIQNQMREFNELKTVGETVGALDAYVRAWDIEQRAANLGVLLTGTSAHASDFANLRIGYIQELDGKGQAALQSEDFTAAERIYVRALNYDPENESLRASWVTAVGEPAYREAQSLMTESKYRTAYIVLEDLERLTETTYKDARDIQSKAVKEGSVTIGVRDVLAPTRQELDIARGLRSDLISNLIGTQDPFIAWIDWNEQTRYEATEQPDYLLELEMTNWREMPGARTSYERKGYRRVAIVTKDPDTGAKATTYDYQKVIYHDIDFKYLVHGALRMALVEPTTKEVLVSREVEDIVERTIATAQYSGDATNIYPGHWTNRSEDKPSDVVNHSGKAVLTSRFRTSNNPRIIYQMQEQIRNSLVKKASITMFEAMHNSTFLP
;
A
#
# COMPACT_ATOMS: atom_id res chain seq x y z
N MET A 1 -39.22 44.63 25.45
CA MET A 1 -38.98 43.38 24.71
C MET A 1 -37.61 43.47 24.05
N ARG A 2 -36.66 42.67 24.50
CA ARG A 2 -35.31 42.63 23.87
C ARG A 2 -35.31 41.62 22.75
N TYR A 3 -35.11 42.07 21.51
CA TYR A 3 -34.92 41.20 20.37
C TYR A 3 -33.58 40.45 20.50
N PRO A 4 -33.52 39.14 20.26
CA PRO A 4 -32.25 38.43 20.27
C PRO A 4 -31.34 38.96 19.15
N PRO A 5 -30.01 39.00 19.37
CA PRO A 5 -29.08 39.56 18.40
C PRO A 5 -29.09 38.73 17.10
N LEU A 6 -29.03 39.41 15.97
CA LEU A 6 -29.11 38.84 14.59
C LEU A 6 -28.18 37.63 14.37
N LYS A 7 -27.02 37.57 15.08
CA LYS A 7 -26.06 36.48 15.06
C LYS A 7 -26.60 35.15 15.62
N THR A 8 -27.51 35.21 16.60
CA THR A 8 -28.14 33.99 17.15
C THR A 8 -29.22 33.43 16.23
N LEU A 9 -29.93 34.25 15.48
CA LEU A 9 -30.91 33.81 14.48
C LEU A 9 -30.22 33.16 13.27
N THR A 10 -29.09 33.71 12.80
CA THR A 10 -28.30 33.09 11.69
C THR A 10 -27.68 31.75 12.09
N ALA A 11 -27.20 31.61 13.33
CA ALA A 11 -26.64 30.33 13.83
C ALA A 11 -27.73 29.24 13.93
N ILE A 12 -28.93 29.59 14.41
CA ILE A 12 -30.07 28.66 14.51
C ILE A 12 -30.55 28.25 13.11
N PHE A 13 -30.54 29.17 12.13
CA PHE A 13 -30.93 28.88 10.74
C PHE A 13 -29.89 27.99 10.04
N LEU A 14 -28.60 28.20 10.31
CA LEU A 14 -27.52 27.34 9.78
C LEU A 14 -27.56 25.91 10.37
N ILE A 15 -27.84 25.77 11.66
CA ILE A 15 -28.02 24.47 12.33
C ILE A 15 -29.26 23.75 11.80
N ALA A 16 -30.35 24.48 11.54
CA ALA A 16 -31.57 23.92 10.96
C ALA A 16 -31.37 23.44 9.50
N LEU A 17 -30.57 24.16 8.70
CA LEU A 17 -30.18 23.76 7.33
C LEU A 17 -29.26 22.52 7.34
N LEU A 18 -28.31 22.42 8.27
CA LEU A 18 -27.45 21.24 8.40
C LEU A 18 -28.23 19.99 8.88
N ALA A 19 -29.25 20.18 9.73
CA ALA A 19 -30.14 19.09 10.18
C ALA A 19 -31.06 18.60 9.05
N ALA A 20 -31.46 19.46 8.11
CA ALA A 20 -32.31 19.10 6.96
C ALA A 20 -31.54 18.27 5.90
N CYS A 21 -30.22 18.33 5.87
CA CYS A 21 -29.36 17.61 4.93
C CYS A 21 -28.76 16.31 5.50
N SER A 22 -29.19 15.83 6.68
CA SER A 22 -28.63 14.59 7.23
C SER A 22 -28.93 13.39 6.32
N PRO A 23 -27.99 12.43 6.15
CA PRO A 23 -28.19 11.22 5.34
C PRO A 23 -29.48 10.50 5.68
N ALA A 24 -29.81 10.38 6.98
CA ALA A 24 -31.02 9.75 7.47
C ALA A 24 -32.31 10.44 6.95
N ASN A 25 -32.34 11.79 6.94
CA ASN A 25 -33.50 12.51 6.42
C ASN A 25 -33.66 12.37 4.90
N ARG A 26 -32.56 12.31 4.16
CA ARG A 26 -32.57 12.05 2.72
C ARG A 26 -33.11 10.65 2.41
N ALA A 27 -32.59 9.63 3.11
CA ALA A 27 -33.02 8.25 2.97
C ALA A 27 -34.52 8.10 3.31
N LEU A 28 -35.00 8.72 4.39
CA LEU A 28 -36.42 8.68 4.75
C LEU A 28 -37.31 9.39 3.73
N LYS A 29 -36.88 10.53 3.16
CA LYS A 29 -37.60 11.19 2.08
C LYS A 29 -37.65 10.33 0.83
N HIS A 30 -36.55 9.70 0.48
CA HIS A 30 -36.44 8.75 -0.64
C HIS A 30 -37.38 7.56 -0.46
N SER A 31 -37.38 6.93 0.72
CA SER A 31 -38.30 5.86 1.09
C SER A 31 -39.78 6.25 0.86
N LYS A 32 -40.16 7.45 1.33
CA LYS A 32 -41.54 7.93 1.14
C LYS A 32 -41.90 8.18 -0.34
N SER A 33 -40.94 8.64 -1.15
CA SER A 33 -41.13 8.82 -2.58
C SER A 33 -41.30 7.47 -3.27
N LEU A 34 -40.44 6.49 -2.99
CA LEU A 34 -40.53 5.13 -3.54
C LEU A 34 -41.87 4.46 -3.17
N ALA A 35 -42.28 4.60 -1.90
CA ALA A 35 -43.57 4.05 -1.43
C ALA A 35 -44.76 4.63 -2.18
N LYS A 36 -44.74 5.94 -2.51
CA LYS A 36 -45.80 6.59 -3.35
C LYS A 36 -45.80 6.05 -4.78
N SER A 37 -44.67 5.63 -5.30
CA SER A 37 -44.54 5.04 -6.64
C SER A 37 -44.86 3.55 -6.67
N GLY A 38 -45.25 2.94 -5.52
CA GLY A 38 -45.59 1.52 -5.43
C GLY A 38 -44.37 0.59 -5.26
N LEU A 39 -43.16 1.12 -5.22
CA LEU A 39 -41.92 0.37 -5.04
C LEU A 39 -41.69 0.07 -3.57
N THR A 40 -42.46 -0.89 -3.03
CA THR A 40 -42.52 -1.14 -1.58
C THR A 40 -41.22 -1.76 -1.03
N TYR A 41 -40.58 -2.63 -1.81
CA TYR A 41 -39.31 -3.25 -1.44
C TYR A 41 -38.18 -2.22 -1.27
N GLU A 42 -37.95 -1.43 -2.32
CA GLU A 42 -36.93 -0.37 -2.34
C GLU A 42 -37.22 0.72 -1.29
N ALA A 43 -38.51 1.00 -1.10
CA ALA A 43 -38.96 1.92 -0.06
C ALA A 43 -38.64 1.43 1.33
N THR A 44 -38.75 0.12 1.57
CA THR A 44 -38.39 -0.53 2.85
C THR A 44 -36.91 -0.47 3.07
N LEU A 45 -36.09 -0.80 2.07
CA LEU A 45 -34.61 -0.72 2.16
C LEU A 45 -34.17 0.71 2.46
N ALA A 46 -34.71 1.71 1.77
CA ALA A 46 -34.37 3.12 2.03
C ALA A 46 -34.83 3.58 3.44
N ALA A 47 -35.88 3.00 4.00
CA ALA A 47 -36.28 3.26 5.38
C ALA A 47 -35.32 2.64 6.39
N LEU A 48 -34.82 1.42 6.14
CA LEU A 48 -33.77 0.76 6.93
C LEU A 48 -32.47 1.57 6.91
N ASP A 49 -32.04 2.02 5.73
CA ASP A 49 -30.86 2.92 5.58
C ASP A 49 -31.01 4.20 6.42
N ALA A 50 -32.22 4.75 6.53
CA ALA A 50 -32.47 5.92 7.35
C ALA A 50 -32.31 5.65 8.86
N VAL A 51 -32.66 4.43 9.34
CA VAL A 51 -32.46 4.03 10.73
C VAL A 51 -30.99 3.72 10.99
N GLU A 52 -30.29 3.06 10.07
CA GLU A 52 -28.85 2.80 10.17
C GLU A 52 -28.04 4.12 10.24
N ALA A 53 -28.37 5.08 9.37
CA ALA A 53 -27.70 6.39 9.37
C ALA A 53 -27.99 7.22 10.63
N LYS A 54 -29.08 6.94 11.34
CA LYS A 54 -29.43 7.60 12.61
C LYS A 54 -30.17 6.61 13.52
N PRO A 55 -29.45 5.90 14.41
CA PRO A 55 -30.06 5.00 15.39
C PRO A 55 -31.13 5.71 16.22
N ASN A 56 -32.21 5.00 16.54
CA ASN A 56 -33.38 5.52 17.26
C ASN A 56 -34.16 6.64 16.56
N TYR A 57 -34.05 6.77 15.25
CA TYR A 57 -34.84 7.72 14.46
C TYR A 57 -36.30 7.27 14.38
N LYS A 58 -37.13 7.66 15.36
CA LYS A 58 -38.53 7.21 15.54
C LYS A 58 -39.36 7.27 14.25
N LYS A 59 -39.21 8.36 13.43
CA LYS A 59 -39.99 8.49 12.17
C LYS A 59 -39.58 7.45 11.13
N ALA A 60 -38.29 7.11 11.05
CA ALA A 60 -37.79 6.07 10.16
C ALA A 60 -38.16 4.68 10.67
N MET A 61 -38.07 4.42 11.97
CA MET A 61 -38.49 3.15 12.58
C MET A 61 -39.99 2.86 12.35
N VAL A 62 -40.87 3.88 12.46
CA VAL A 62 -42.29 3.75 12.11
C VAL A 62 -42.46 3.42 10.64
N GLN A 63 -41.69 4.07 9.75
CA GLN A 63 -41.72 3.80 8.33
C GLN A 63 -41.26 2.36 8.01
N VAL A 64 -40.16 1.90 8.63
CA VAL A 64 -39.67 0.51 8.55
C VAL A 64 -40.76 -0.45 9.00
N LYS A 65 -41.37 -0.21 10.16
CA LYS A 65 -42.46 -1.08 10.67
C LYS A 65 -43.63 -1.17 9.67
N THR A 66 -44.09 -0.04 9.14
CA THR A 66 -45.24 -0.02 8.23
C THR A 66 -44.93 -0.66 6.88
N LEU A 67 -43.84 -0.23 6.23
CA LEU A 67 -43.48 -0.73 4.90
C LEU A 67 -42.93 -2.17 4.99
N GLY A 68 -42.06 -2.44 5.97
CA GLY A 68 -41.45 -3.78 6.17
C GLY A 68 -42.50 -4.85 6.42
N THR A 69 -43.50 -4.57 7.28
CA THR A 69 -44.61 -5.54 7.49
C THR A 69 -45.36 -5.81 6.19
N LYS A 70 -45.68 -4.75 5.44
CA LYS A 70 -46.39 -4.88 4.14
C LYS A 70 -45.56 -5.66 3.15
N GLU A 71 -44.28 -5.35 3.08
CA GLU A 71 -43.37 -5.99 2.12
C GLU A 71 -43.12 -7.46 2.45
N ILE A 72 -42.91 -7.80 3.71
CA ILE A 72 -42.81 -9.21 4.14
C ILE A 72 -44.08 -9.98 3.74
N GLN A 73 -45.27 -9.40 3.94
CA GLN A 73 -46.50 -10.03 3.52
C GLN A 73 -46.59 -10.21 1.99
N ASN A 74 -46.15 -9.21 1.19
CA ASN A 74 -46.07 -9.32 -0.25
C ASN A 74 -45.15 -10.45 -0.68
N GLN A 75 -43.91 -10.49 -0.12
CA GLN A 75 -42.92 -11.51 -0.44
C GLN A 75 -43.40 -12.90 -0.02
N MET A 76 -44.04 -13.06 1.14
CA MET A 76 -44.61 -14.37 1.56
C MET A 76 -45.77 -14.81 0.65
N ARG A 77 -46.57 -13.90 0.17
CA ARG A 77 -47.60 -14.24 -0.83
C ARG A 77 -46.94 -14.69 -2.14
N GLU A 78 -45.96 -13.93 -2.65
CA GLU A 78 -45.18 -14.28 -3.83
C GLU A 78 -44.50 -15.66 -3.67
N PHE A 79 -43.90 -15.94 -2.51
CA PHE A 79 -43.31 -17.24 -2.16
C PHE A 79 -44.31 -18.37 -2.36
N ASN A 80 -45.55 -18.23 -1.81
CA ASN A 80 -46.55 -19.29 -1.89
C ASN A 80 -47.09 -19.44 -3.34
N GLU A 81 -47.29 -18.35 -4.07
CA GLU A 81 -47.72 -18.37 -5.47
C GLU A 81 -46.69 -19.08 -6.35
N LEU A 82 -45.42 -18.69 -6.26
CA LEU A 82 -44.31 -19.28 -7.03
C LEU A 82 -44.06 -20.75 -6.66
N LYS A 83 -44.12 -21.09 -5.37
CA LYS A 83 -44.04 -22.47 -4.90
C LYS A 83 -45.15 -23.32 -5.53
N THR A 84 -46.34 -22.82 -5.60
CA THR A 84 -47.50 -23.56 -6.14
C THR A 84 -47.35 -23.85 -7.64
N VAL A 85 -46.78 -22.94 -8.39
CA VAL A 85 -46.54 -23.13 -9.84
C VAL A 85 -45.22 -23.80 -10.18
N GLY A 86 -44.41 -24.17 -9.16
CA GLY A 86 -43.12 -24.86 -9.33
C GLY A 86 -41.95 -23.97 -9.69
N GLU A 87 -42.09 -22.64 -9.58
CA GLU A 87 -41.02 -21.67 -9.81
C GLU A 87 -40.11 -21.56 -8.58
N THR A 88 -39.32 -22.64 -8.37
CA THR A 88 -38.53 -22.86 -7.14
C THR A 88 -37.58 -21.71 -6.83
N VAL A 89 -36.83 -21.20 -7.84
CA VAL A 89 -35.83 -20.13 -7.64
C VAL A 89 -36.52 -18.84 -7.19
N GLY A 90 -37.56 -18.43 -7.90
CA GLY A 90 -38.35 -17.24 -7.54
C GLY A 90 -38.95 -17.34 -6.13
N ALA A 91 -39.46 -18.51 -5.77
CA ALA A 91 -39.98 -18.75 -4.42
C ALA A 91 -38.87 -18.60 -3.35
N LEU A 92 -37.72 -19.22 -3.54
CA LEU A 92 -36.61 -19.11 -2.60
C LEU A 92 -36.13 -17.64 -2.47
N ASP A 93 -36.02 -16.93 -3.57
CA ASP A 93 -35.60 -15.52 -3.58
C ASP A 93 -36.62 -14.62 -2.85
N ALA A 94 -37.92 -14.86 -3.04
CA ALA A 94 -38.97 -14.12 -2.32
C ALA A 94 -38.84 -14.32 -0.79
N TYR A 95 -38.63 -15.54 -0.34
CA TYR A 95 -38.41 -15.81 1.09
C TYR A 95 -37.15 -15.13 1.62
N VAL A 96 -36.03 -15.21 0.90
CA VAL A 96 -34.77 -14.61 1.32
C VAL A 96 -34.91 -13.08 1.42
N ARG A 97 -35.57 -12.44 0.46
CA ARG A 97 -35.83 -10.98 0.53
C ARG A 97 -36.64 -10.59 1.76
N ALA A 98 -37.67 -11.37 2.12
CA ALA A 98 -38.46 -11.12 3.31
C ALA A 98 -37.65 -11.32 4.59
N TRP A 99 -36.89 -12.41 4.64
CA TRP A 99 -36.06 -12.76 5.79
C TRP A 99 -34.95 -11.70 6.02
N ASP A 100 -34.31 -11.21 4.95
CA ASP A 100 -33.30 -10.15 5.05
C ASP A 100 -33.87 -8.86 5.64
N ILE A 101 -35.04 -8.44 5.18
CA ILE A 101 -35.78 -7.30 5.75
C ILE A 101 -36.05 -7.54 7.26
N GLU A 102 -36.50 -8.72 7.63
CA GLU A 102 -36.84 -9.07 9.02
C GLU A 102 -35.60 -9.04 9.91
N GLN A 103 -34.49 -9.63 9.47
CA GLN A 103 -33.21 -9.65 10.21
C GLN A 103 -32.58 -8.25 10.32
N ARG A 104 -32.57 -7.53 9.20
CA ARG A 104 -32.00 -6.18 9.18
C ARG A 104 -32.79 -5.21 10.07
N ALA A 105 -34.12 -5.32 10.08
CA ALA A 105 -34.98 -4.55 10.96
C ALA A 105 -34.77 -4.93 12.45
N ALA A 106 -34.64 -6.21 12.75
CA ALA A 106 -34.39 -6.70 14.11
C ALA A 106 -33.05 -6.15 14.66
N ASN A 107 -31.99 -6.16 13.85
CA ASN A 107 -30.68 -5.59 14.21
C ASN A 107 -30.76 -4.09 14.51
N LEU A 108 -31.74 -3.39 13.93
CA LEU A 108 -32.01 -1.97 14.14
C LEU A 108 -33.03 -1.70 15.25
N GLY A 109 -33.45 -2.73 15.98
CA GLY A 109 -34.41 -2.63 17.09
C GLY A 109 -35.86 -2.45 16.62
N VAL A 110 -36.19 -2.81 15.36
CA VAL A 110 -37.56 -2.83 14.84
C VAL A 110 -38.00 -4.27 14.65
N LEU A 111 -38.87 -4.76 15.53
CA LEU A 111 -39.40 -6.11 15.42
C LEU A 111 -40.42 -6.20 14.28
N LEU A 112 -40.10 -6.99 13.26
CA LEU A 112 -40.98 -7.46 12.20
C LEU A 112 -41.15 -8.97 12.32
N THR A 113 -42.23 -9.52 11.83
CA THR A 113 -42.53 -10.94 11.83
C THR A 113 -43.30 -11.32 10.59
N GLY A 114 -43.10 -12.53 10.08
CA GLY A 114 -43.85 -13.04 8.93
C GLY A 114 -43.17 -14.21 8.23
N THR A 115 -41.84 -14.33 8.30
CA THR A 115 -41.11 -15.42 7.62
C THR A 115 -41.19 -16.75 8.40
N SER A 116 -41.31 -16.70 9.73
CA SER A 116 -41.29 -17.88 10.59
C SER A 116 -42.38 -18.92 10.30
N ALA A 117 -43.56 -18.47 9.88
CA ALA A 117 -44.66 -19.36 9.49
C ALA A 117 -44.36 -20.19 8.22
N HIS A 118 -43.44 -19.76 7.40
CA HIS A 118 -43.08 -20.40 6.13
C HIS A 118 -41.66 -21.05 6.18
N ALA A 119 -41.01 -21.01 7.35
CA ALA A 119 -39.63 -21.48 7.50
C ALA A 119 -39.43 -22.96 7.13
N SER A 120 -40.39 -23.83 7.53
CA SER A 120 -40.35 -25.25 7.19
C SER A 120 -40.51 -25.49 5.70
N ASP A 121 -41.45 -24.79 5.06
CA ASP A 121 -41.68 -24.89 3.60
C ASP A 121 -40.47 -24.42 2.81
N PHE A 122 -39.87 -23.30 3.24
CA PHE A 122 -38.63 -22.79 2.66
C PHE A 122 -37.47 -23.79 2.81
N ALA A 123 -37.29 -24.36 4.00
CA ALA A 123 -36.23 -25.32 4.23
C ALA A 123 -36.38 -26.55 3.32
N ASN A 124 -37.59 -27.12 3.23
CA ASN A 124 -37.86 -28.26 2.36
C ASN A 124 -37.63 -27.94 0.88
N LEU A 125 -38.11 -26.78 0.41
CA LEU A 125 -37.93 -26.32 -0.97
C LEU A 125 -36.45 -26.11 -1.31
N ARG A 126 -35.71 -25.49 -0.36
CA ARG A 126 -34.27 -25.28 -0.48
C ARG A 126 -33.49 -26.59 -0.58
N ILE A 127 -33.79 -27.54 0.31
CA ILE A 127 -33.13 -28.87 0.30
C ILE A 127 -33.43 -29.59 -1.02
N GLY A 128 -34.66 -29.60 -1.49
CA GLY A 128 -35.02 -30.23 -2.76
C GLY A 128 -34.32 -29.59 -3.95
N TYR A 129 -34.21 -28.25 -3.95
CA TYR A 129 -33.51 -27.52 -5.02
C TYR A 129 -32.00 -27.76 -5.00
N ILE A 130 -31.38 -27.82 -3.83
CA ILE A 130 -29.97 -28.17 -3.68
C ILE A 130 -29.70 -29.58 -4.22
N GLN A 131 -30.55 -30.55 -3.88
CA GLN A 131 -30.44 -31.94 -4.38
C GLN A 131 -30.57 -32.00 -5.91
N GLU A 132 -31.48 -31.23 -6.49
CA GLU A 132 -31.64 -31.09 -7.95
C GLU A 132 -30.37 -30.51 -8.58
N LEU A 133 -29.82 -29.43 -8.01
CA LEU A 133 -28.59 -28.80 -8.48
C LEU A 133 -27.39 -29.78 -8.34
N ASP A 134 -27.26 -30.48 -7.22
CA ASP A 134 -26.20 -31.45 -7.05
C ASP A 134 -26.27 -32.56 -8.09
N GLY A 135 -27.47 -33.12 -8.33
CA GLY A 135 -27.66 -34.12 -9.40
C GLY A 135 -27.25 -33.61 -10.79
N LYS A 136 -27.60 -32.36 -11.12
CA LYS A 136 -27.18 -31.73 -12.38
C LYS A 136 -25.68 -31.47 -12.41
N GLY A 137 -25.10 -31.04 -11.31
CA GLY A 137 -23.67 -30.80 -11.17
C GLY A 137 -22.86 -32.10 -11.33
N GLN A 138 -23.29 -33.18 -10.68
CA GLN A 138 -22.66 -34.50 -10.82
C GLN A 138 -22.73 -35.01 -12.29
N ALA A 139 -23.87 -34.84 -12.96
CA ALA A 139 -23.99 -35.21 -14.39
C ALA A 139 -23.03 -34.38 -15.27
N ALA A 140 -22.87 -33.07 -14.99
CA ALA A 140 -21.92 -32.24 -15.71
C ALA A 140 -20.47 -32.66 -15.44
N LEU A 141 -20.10 -32.99 -14.20
CA LEU A 141 -18.79 -33.55 -13.87
C LEU A 141 -18.51 -34.85 -14.61
N GLN A 142 -19.49 -35.78 -14.67
CA GLN A 142 -19.37 -37.05 -15.37
C GLN A 142 -19.20 -36.90 -16.89
N SER A 143 -19.80 -35.84 -17.47
CA SER A 143 -19.63 -35.49 -18.89
C SER A 143 -18.41 -34.62 -19.14
N GLU A 144 -17.61 -34.33 -18.15
CA GLU A 144 -16.45 -33.42 -18.19
C GLU A 144 -16.81 -31.99 -18.64
N ASP A 145 -18.08 -31.57 -18.48
CA ASP A 145 -18.47 -30.16 -18.64
C ASP A 145 -18.21 -29.40 -17.32
N PHE A 146 -16.93 -29.19 -17.04
CA PHE A 146 -16.48 -28.55 -15.81
C PHE A 146 -17.00 -27.12 -15.65
N THR A 147 -17.15 -26.40 -16.76
CA THR A 147 -17.70 -25.03 -16.74
C THR A 147 -19.19 -25.01 -16.33
N ALA A 148 -19.97 -25.96 -16.80
CA ALA A 148 -21.36 -26.10 -16.37
C ALA A 148 -21.44 -26.56 -14.91
N ALA A 149 -20.59 -27.52 -14.50
CA ALA A 149 -20.51 -28.02 -13.14
C ALA A 149 -20.18 -26.87 -12.15
N GLU A 150 -19.17 -26.09 -12.43
CA GLU A 150 -18.79 -24.91 -11.61
C GLU A 150 -19.98 -23.97 -11.39
N ARG A 151 -20.64 -23.54 -12.47
CA ARG A 151 -21.81 -22.64 -12.38
C ARG A 151 -22.94 -23.21 -11.55
N ILE A 152 -23.18 -24.53 -11.66
CA ILE A 152 -24.22 -25.21 -10.89
C ILE A 152 -23.84 -25.26 -9.41
N TYR A 153 -22.61 -25.64 -9.05
CA TYR A 153 -22.19 -25.72 -7.67
C TYR A 153 -22.06 -24.34 -7.01
N VAL A 154 -21.61 -23.30 -7.71
CA VAL A 154 -21.67 -21.92 -7.23
C VAL A 154 -23.10 -21.52 -6.86
N ARG A 155 -24.07 -21.89 -7.72
CA ARG A 155 -25.49 -21.63 -7.44
C ARG A 155 -25.97 -22.42 -6.23
N ALA A 156 -25.60 -23.69 -6.11
CA ALA A 156 -25.99 -24.52 -4.95
C ALA A 156 -25.41 -23.99 -3.64
N LEU A 157 -24.15 -23.57 -3.64
CA LEU A 157 -23.45 -22.97 -2.50
C LEU A 157 -24.03 -21.61 -2.08
N ASN A 158 -24.65 -20.86 -2.98
CA ASN A 158 -25.39 -19.65 -2.59
C ASN A 158 -26.57 -19.95 -1.66
N TYR A 159 -27.16 -21.14 -1.74
CA TYR A 159 -28.24 -21.56 -0.85
C TYR A 159 -27.78 -22.34 0.37
N ASP A 160 -26.59 -22.92 0.34
CA ASP A 160 -26.00 -23.67 1.46
C ASP A 160 -24.47 -23.54 1.48
N PRO A 161 -23.93 -22.38 1.90
CA PRO A 161 -22.50 -22.05 1.84
C PRO A 161 -21.61 -23.00 2.65
N GLU A 162 -22.16 -23.56 3.73
CA GLU A 162 -21.43 -24.44 4.66
C GLU A 162 -21.48 -25.92 4.25
N ASN A 163 -22.03 -26.24 3.08
CA ASN A 163 -22.16 -27.62 2.62
C ASN A 163 -20.83 -28.14 2.08
N GLU A 164 -20.15 -28.94 2.88
CA GLU A 164 -18.84 -29.49 2.54
C GLU A 164 -18.87 -30.38 1.29
N SER A 165 -19.96 -31.14 1.06
CA SER A 165 -20.09 -32.00 -0.11
C SER A 165 -20.19 -31.20 -1.41
N LEU A 166 -21.01 -30.14 -1.41
CA LEU A 166 -21.11 -29.23 -2.55
C LEU A 166 -19.80 -28.48 -2.80
N ARG A 167 -19.12 -28.08 -1.73
CA ARG A 167 -17.79 -27.42 -1.82
C ARG A 167 -16.76 -28.37 -2.42
N ALA A 168 -16.72 -29.62 -2.00
CA ALA A 168 -15.82 -30.64 -2.58
C ALA A 168 -16.08 -30.88 -4.07
N SER A 169 -17.36 -30.93 -4.47
CA SER A 169 -17.75 -31.07 -5.86
C SER A 169 -17.38 -29.82 -6.69
N TRP A 170 -17.56 -28.62 -6.13
CA TRP A 170 -17.11 -27.38 -6.75
C TRP A 170 -15.59 -27.35 -6.92
N VAL A 171 -14.83 -27.73 -5.88
CA VAL A 171 -13.36 -27.85 -5.95
C VAL A 171 -12.96 -28.81 -7.07
N THR A 172 -13.70 -29.89 -7.29
CA THR A 172 -13.46 -30.82 -8.40
C THR A 172 -13.74 -30.14 -9.75
N ALA A 173 -14.82 -29.38 -9.86
CA ALA A 173 -15.21 -28.70 -11.11
C ALA A 173 -14.17 -27.66 -11.55
N VAL A 174 -13.59 -26.89 -10.61
CA VAL A 174 -12.55 -25.89 -10.94
C VAL A 174 -11.15 -26.52 -10.97
N GLY A 175 -10.90 -27.54 -10.13
CA GLY A 175 -9.59 -28.13 -9.94
C GLY A 175 -9.16 -29.05 -11.08
N GLU A 176 -10.06 -29.85 -11.63
CA GLU A 176 -9.71 -30.82 -12.67
C GLU A 176 -9.19 -30.16 -13.97
N PRO A 177 -9.83 -29.09 -14.50
CA PRO A 177 -9.29 -28.37 -15.65
C PRO A 177 -7.91 -27.77 -15.38
N ALA A 178 -7.75 -27.06 -14.27
CA ALA A 178 -6.49 -26.41 -13.90
C ALA A 178 -5.37 -27.43 -13.67
N TYR A 179 -5.68 -28.55 -13.05
CA TYR A 179 -4.72 -29.64 -12.84
C TYR A 179 -4.26 -30.28 -14.15
N ARG A 180 -5.18 -30.55 -15.09
CA ARG A 180 -4.84 -31.07 -16.42
C ARG A 180 -4.03 -30.06 -17.25
N GLU A 181 -4.37 -28.78 -17.15
CA GLU A 181 -3.61 -27.69 -17.78
C GLU A 181 -2.18 -27.66 -17.25
N ALA A 182 -2.01 -27.69 -15.92
CA ALA A 182 -0.69 -27.71 -15.31
C ALA A 182 0.15 -28.92 -15.75
N GLN A 183 -0.45 -30.11 -15.84
CA GLN A 183 0.23 -31.32 -16.37
C GLN A 183 0.66 -31.15 -17.84
N SER A 184 -0.18 -30.53 -18.67
CA SER A 184 0.17 -30.22 -20.06
C SER A 184 1.34 -29.27 -20.14
N LEU A 185 1.28 -28.17 -19.34
CA LEU A 185 2.35 -27.18 -19.25
C LEU A 185 3.68 -27.77 -18.77
N MET A 186 3.64 -28.73 -17.84
CA MET A 186 4.83 -29.47 -17.40
C MET A 186 5.44 -30.26 -18.55
N THR A 187 4.63 -30.90 -19.41
CA THR A 187 5.13 -31.64 -20.60
C THR A 187 5.69 -30.73 -21.69
N GLU A 188 5.22 -29.46 -21.73
CA GLU A 188 5.70 -28.43 -22.63
C GLU A 188 6.93 -27.66 -22.06
N SER A 189 7.46 -28.09 -20.90
CA SER A 189 8.54 -27.40 -20.16
C SER A 189 8.22 -25.95 -19.78
N LYS A 190 6.94 -25.61 -19.64
CA LYS A 190 6.44 -24.31 -19.17
C LYS A 190 6.25 -24.33 -17.66
N TYR A 191 7.31 -24.61 -16.94
CA TYR A 191 7.28 -24.92 -15.52
C TYR A 191 6.70 -23.80 -14.65
N ARG A 192 7.09 -22.56 -14.92
CA ARG A 192 6.60 -21.38 -14.19
C ARG A 192 5.10 -21.20 -14.36
N THR A 193 4.60 -21.36 -15.59
CA THR A 193 3.16 -21.24 -15.87
C THR A 193 2.37 -22.35 -15.18
N ALA A 194 2.89 -23.59 -15.20
CA ALA A 194 2.29 -24.72 -14.49
C ALA A 194 2.18 -24.45 -12.97
N TYR A 195 3.23 -23.92 -12.39
CA TYR A 195 3.25 -23.53 -10.97
C TYR A 195 2.18 -22.49 -10.66
N ILE A 196 2.10 -21.41 -11.45
CA ILE A 196 1.14 -20.31 -11.24
C ILE A 196 -0.30 -20.81 -11.34
N VAL A 197 -0.63 -21.66 -12.33
CA VAL A 197 -1.98 -22.23 -12.48
C VAL A 197 -2.40 -22.99 -11.21
N LEU A 198 -1.49 -23.78 -10.63
CA LEU A 198 -1.79 -24.52 -9.41
C LEU A 198 -1.81 -23.64 -8.15
N GLU A 199 -0.99 -22.60 -8.09
CA GLU A 199 -1.01 -21.61 -7.01
C GLU A 199 -2.34 -20.83 -7.01
N ASP A 200 -2.79 -20.38 -8.18
CA ASP A 200 -4.08 -19.70 -8.33
C ASP A 200 -5.25 -20.64 -7.96
N LEU A 201 -5.18 -21.91 -8.31
CA LEU A 201 -6.16 -22.91 -7.90
C LEU A 201 -6.20 -23.06 -6.37
N GLU A 202 -5.06 -23.22 -5.70
CA GLU A 202 -5.00 -23.37 -4.24
C GLU A 202 -5.53 -22.10 -3.54
N ARG A 203 -5.20 -20.92 -4.08
CA ARG A 203 -5.72 -19.64 -3.56
C ARG A 203 -7.23 -19.50 -3.75
N LEU A 204 -7.77 -19.95 -4.88
CA LEU A 204 -9.22 -19.89 -5.16
C LEU A 204 -10.01 -20.86 -4.28
N THR A 205 -9.50 -22.08 -4.10
CA THR A 205 -10.21 -23.14 -3.42
C THR A 205 -9.90 -23.24 -1.93
N GLU A 206 -8.85 -22.53 -1.46
CA GLU A 206 -8.28 -22.61 -0.11
C GLU A 206 -7.89 -24.05 0.29
N THR A 207 -7.68 -24.92 -0.69
CA THR A 207 -7.31 -26.33 -0.47
C THR A 207 -6.38 -26.84 -1.56
N THR A 208 -5.57 -27.81 -1.23
CA THR A 208 -4.69 -28.48 -2.20
C THR A 208 -5.48 -29.53 -2.99
N TYR A 209 -5.44 -29.45 -4.30
CA TYR A 209 -6.10 -30.39 -5.19
C TYR A 209 -5.17 -31.54 -5.59
N LYS A 210 -5.54 -32.78 -5.31
CA LYS A 210 -4.75 -33.99 -5.60
C LYS A 210 -3.28 -33.81 -5.14
N ASP A 211 -2.33 -34.12 -6.03
CA ASP A 211 -0.88 -33.97 -5.85
C ASP A 211 -0.33 -32.65 -6.45
N ALA A 212 -1.14 -31.59 -6.50
CA ALA A 212 -0.77 -30.29 -7.07
C ALA A 212 0.54 -29.72 -6.49
N ARG A 213 0.78 -29.91 -5.17
CA ARG A 213 2.04 -29.48 -4.53
C ARG A 213 3.26 -30.25 -5.01
N ASP A 214 3.11 -31.52 -5.33
CA ASP A 214 4.21 -32.33 -5.88
C ASP A 214 4.56 -31.83 -7.29
N ILE A 215 3.54 -31.51 -8.09
CA ILE A 215 3.73 -30.90 -9.41
C ILE A 215 4.39 -29.53 -9.30
N GLN A 216 3.95 -28.67 -8.36
CA GLN A 216 4.59 -27.39 -8.09
C GLN A 216 6.05 -27.54 -7.67
N SER A 217 6.35 -28.47 -6.77
CA SER A 217 7.72 -28.77 -6.33
C SER A 217 8.60 -29.25 -7.49
N LYS A 218 8.03 -30.10 -8.34
CA LYS A 218 8.71 -30.56 -9.55
C LYS A 218 8.92 -29.43 -10.55
N ALA A 219 7.92 -28.57 -10.75
CA ALA A 219 8.02 -27.41 -11.63
C ALA A 219 9.16 -26.47 -11.20
N VAL A 220 9.24 -26.16 -9.91
CA VAL A 220 10.35 -25.36 -9.35
C VAL A 220 11.68 -26.07 -9.57
N LYS A 221 11.80 -27.36 -9.28
CA LYS A 221 13.05 -28.11 -9.42
C LYS A 221 13.55 -28.15 -10.88
N GLU A 222 12.66 -28.32 -11.84
CA GLU A 222 13.00 -28.46 -13.27
C GLU A 222 13.11 -27.10 -13.98
N GLY A 223 12.42 -26.08 -13.47
CA GLY A 223 12.37 -24.75 -14.09
C GLY A 223 13.18 -23.69 -13.39
N SER A 224 13.85 -24.00 -12.25
CA SER A 224 14.69 -22.99 -11.58
C SER A 224 15.99 -22.75 -12.33
N VAL A 225 16.41 -21.50 -12.31
CA VAL A 225 17.68 -21.05 -12.84
C VAL A 225 18.54 -20.41 -11.75
N THR A 226 19.84 -20.54 -11.87
CA THR A 226 20.82 -19.89 -11.02
C THR A 226 21.36 -18.63 -11.70
N ILE A 227 21.35 -17.49 -11.00
CA ILE A 227 21.91 -16.23 -11.51
C ILE A 227 23.03 -15.77 -10.61
N GLY A 228 24.23 -15.76 -11.15
CA GLY A 228 25.43 -15.28 -10.48
C GLY A 228 25.57 -13.76 -10.58
N VAL A 229 25.56 -13.08 -9.44
CA VAL A 229 25.74 -11.62 -9.39
C VAL A 229 27.23 -11.31 -9.33
N ARG A 230 27.78 -10.70 -10.38
CA ARG A 230 29.18 -10.33 -10.47
C ARG A 230 29.52 -9.07 -9.69
N ASP A 231 30.82 -8.80 -9.56
CA ASP A 231 31.30 -7.55 -9.02
C ASP A 231 30.87 -6.37 -9.88
N VAL A 232 30.58 -5.25 -9.24
CA VAL A 232 30.23 -4.00 -9.97
C VAL A 232 31.51 -3.41 -10.54
N LEU A 233 31.55 -3.26 -11.86
CA LEU A 233 32.61 -2.52 -12.52
C LEU A 233 32.49 -1.04 -12.18
N ALA A 234 33.55 -0.45 -11.62
CA ALA A 234 33.60 0.97 -11.29
C ALA A 234 34.72 1.65 -12.07
N PRO A 235 34.49 2.84 -12.66
CA PRO A 235 35.47 3.55 -13.48
C PRO A 235 36.70 3.97 -12.68
N THR A 236 36.57 4.27 -11.40
CA THR A 236 37.65 4.78 -10.56
C THR A 236 37.79 4.01 -9.24
N ARG A 237 38.98 4.09 -8.63
CA ARG A 237 39.25 3.46 -7.34
C ARG A 237 38.42 4.06 -6.20
N GLN A 238 38.05 5.32 -6.28
CA GLN A 238 37.20 5.98 -5.27
C GLN A 238 35.77 5.46 -5.30
N GLU A 239 35.29 5.03 -6.45
CA GLU A 239 33.94 4.51 -6.63
C GLU A 239 33.82 3.03 -6.24
N LEU A 240 34.94 2.31 -6.08
CA LEU A 240 34.97 0.90 -5.71
C LEU A 240 34.25 0.60 -4.38
N ASP A 241 34.39 1.47 -3.37
CA ASP A 241 33.71 1.25 -2.07
C ASP A 241 32.20 1.45 -2.18
N ILE A 242 31.78 2.42 -3.00
CA ILE A 242 30.36 2.65 -3.31
C ILE A 242 29.80 1.45 -4.09
N ALA A 243 30.55 0.99 -5.10
CA ALA A 243 30.20 -0.16 -5.94
C ALA A 243 30.04 -1.45 -5.12
N ARG A 244 30.94 -1.72 -4.17
CA ARG A 244 30.83 -2.86 -3.27
C ARG A 244 29.59 -2.80 -2.37
N GLY A 245 29.31 -1.61 -1.80
CA GLY A 245 28.12 -1.40 -1.01
C GLY A 245 26.83 -1.59 -1.84
N LEU A 246 26.79 -1.03 -3.06
CA LEU A 246 25.68 -1.17 -3.98
C LEU A 246 25.43 -2.63 -4.35
N ARG A 247 26.48 -3.40 -4.63
CA ARG A 247 26.39 -4.83 -4.93
C ARG A 247 25.81 -5.63 -3.76
N SER A 248 26.33 -5.42 -2.56
CA SER A 248 25.84 -6.12 -1.35
C SER A 248 24.37 -5.87 -1.10
N ASP A 249 23.94 -4.60 -1.22
CA ASP A 249 22.56 -4.21 -1.02
C ASP A 249 21.65 -4.77 -2.15
N LEU A 250 22.16 -4.79 -3.39
CA LEU A 250 21.42 -5.36 -4.53
C LEU A 250 21.20 -6.86 -4.35
N ILE A 251 22.23 -7.62 -4.00
CA ILE A 251 22.12 -9.06 -3.74
C ILE A 251 21.09 -9.31 -2.64
N SER A 252 21.16 -8.56 -1.53
CA SER A 252 20.22 -8.70 -0.43
C SER A 252 18.77 -8.42 -0.87
N ASN A 253 18.56 -7.43 -1.73
CA ASN A 253 17.23 -7.14 -2.29
C ASN A 253 16.75 -8.21 -3.26
N LEU A 254 17.62 -8.72 -4.14
CA LEU A 254 17.27 -9.75 -5.13
C LEU A 254 16.92 -11.08 -4.44
N ILE A 255 17.68 -11.50 -3.44
CA ILE A 255 17.36 -12.69 -2.62
C ILE A 255 16.00 -12.49 -1.91
N GLY A 256 15.70 -11.27 -1.49
CA GLY A 256 14.42 -10.93 -0.84
C GLY A 256 13.18 -10.98 -1.74
N THR A 257 13.33 -11.10 -3.07
CA THR A 257 12.20 -11.15 -4.00
C THR A 257 11.41 -12.46 -3.95
N GLN A 258 11.96 -13.50 -3.31
CA GLN A 258 11.30 -14.81 -3.08
C GLN A 258 10.67 -15.46 -4.32
N ASP A 259 11.22 -15.23 -5.49
CA ASP A 259 10.80 -15.97 -6.70
C ASP A 259 11.33 -17.40 -6.63
N PRO A 260 10.47 -18.44 -6.56
CA PRO A 260 10.92 -19.79 -6.37
C PRO A 260 11.72 -20.35 -7.57
N PHE A 261 11.65 -19.70 -8.72
CA PHE A 261 12.34 -20.09 -9.94
C PHE A 261 13.69 -19.44 -10.15
N ILE A 262 14.13 -18.55 -9.25
CA ILE A 262 15.38 -17.83 -9.40
C ILE A 262 16.22 -17.98 -8.12
N ALA A 263 17.35 -18.66 -8.26
CA ALA A 263 18.36 -18.74 -7.22
C ALA A 263 19.47 -17.71 -7.48
N TRP A 264 19.46 -16.64 -6.68
CA TRP A 264 20.52 -15.63 -6.72
C TRP A 264 21.74 -16.09 -5.94
N ILE A 265 22.91 -16.07 -6.55
CA ILE A 265 24.16 -16.44 -5.91
C ILE A 265 25.19 -15.31 -6.00
N ASP A 266 25.98 -15.15 -4.97
CA ASP A 266 27.11 -14.24 -4.95
C ASP A 266 28.24 -14.85 -5.81
N TRP A 267 28.47 -14.29 -7.02
CA TRP A 267 29.42 -14.78 -8.00
C TRP A 267 30.62 -13.82 -8.13
N ASN A 268 31.34 -13.62 -7.02
CA ASN A 268 32.58 -12.84 -6.99
C ASN A 268 33.80 -13.68 -7.42
N GLU A 269 34.98 -13.08 -7.48
CA GLU A 269 36.20 -13.80 -7.86
C GLU A 269 36.50 -15.00 -6.96
N GLN A 270 36.26 -14.89 -5.65
CA GLN A 270 36.54 -15.97 -4.68
C GLN A 270 35.56 -17.14 -4.88
N THR A 271 34.26 -16.91 -4.93
CA THR A 271 33.25 -17.95 -5.12
C THR A 271 33.40 -18.67 -6.45
N ARG A 272 33.85 -17.94 -7.48
CA ARG A 272 34.11 -18.49 -8.81
C ARG A 272 35.24 -19.56 -8.83
N TYR A 273 36.26 -19.44 -7.97
CA TYR A 273 37.31 -20.45 -7.87
C TYR A 273 36.92 -21.68 -7.05
N GLU A 274 35.95 -21.51 -6.14
CA GLU A 274 35.48 -22.56 -5.23
C GLU A 274 34.29 -23.36 -5.80
N ALA A 275 33.60 -22.79 -6.78
CA ALA A 275 32.40 -23.39 -7.35
C ALA A 275 32.70 -24.54 -8.32
N THR A 276 31.97 -25.64 -8.15
CA THR A 276 32.04 -26.82 -9.02
C THR A 276 31.21 -26.65 -10.31
N GLU A 277 30.21 -25.78 -10.28
CA GLU A 277 29.29 -25.54 -11.38
C GLU A 277 29.16 -24.03 -11.67
N GLN A 278 29.02 -23.67 -12.93
CA GLN A 278 28.74 -22.29 -13.33
C GLN A 278 27.26 -21.99 -13.17
N PRO A 279 26.88 -20.75 -12.81
CA PRO A 279 25.48 -20.35 -12.85
C PRO A 279 24.95 -20.35 -14.29
N ASP A 280 23.64 -20.56 -14.43
CA ASP A 280 22.97 -20.57 -15.74
C ASP A 280 23.07 -19.20 -16.42
N TYR A 281 23.05 -18.12 -15.63
CA TYR A 281 23.19 -16.75 -16.12
C TYR A 281 24.09 -15.94 -15.19
N LEU A 282 24.66 -14.85 -15.74
CA LEU A 282 25.45 -13.87 -14.99
C LEU A 282 24.76 -12.50 -15.03
N LEU A 283 24.56 -11.89 -13.89
CA LEU A 283 24.20 -10.49 -13.79
C LEU A 283 25.48 -9.66 -13.71
N GLU A 284 25.81 -9.02 -14.81
CA GLU A 284 26.92 -8.07 -14.90
C GLU A 284 26.44 -6.68 -14.52
N LEU A 285 27.23 -5.99 -13.71
CA LEU A 285 26.92 -4.70 -13.13
C LEU A 285 28.02 -3.71 -13.47
N GLU A 286 27.65 -2.54 -13.97
CA GLU A 286 28.60 -1.47 -14.32
C GLU A 286 28.07 -0.13 -13.79
N MET A 287 28.85 0.55 -12.97
CA MET A 287 28.59 1.91 -12.58
C MET A 287 28.99 2.84 -13.75
N THR A 288 28.01 3.28 -14.55
CA THR A 288 28.25 4.09 -15.75
C THR A 288 28.49 5.56 -15.42
N ASN A 289 27.95 5.99 -14.29
CA ASN A 289 28.15 7.36 -13.83
C ASN A 289 28.06 7.43 -12.29
N TRP A 290 29.02 8.16 -11.71
CA TRP A 290 28.95 8.61 -10.32
C TRP A 290 29.61 9.98 -10.25
N ARG A 291 28.84 11.01 -9.99
CA ARG A 291 29.33 12.38 -9.92
C ARG A 291 28.85 13.08 -8.68
N GLU A 292 29.76 13.73 -8.02
CA GLU A 292 29.51 14.63 -6.92
C GLU A 292 29.86 16.04 -7.37
N MET A 293 28.84 16.89 -7.46
CA MET A 293 28.99 18.22 -8.00
C MET A 293 28.61 19.27 -6.95
N PRO A 294 29.58 20.01 -6.40
CA PRO A 294 29.27 21.22 -5.69
C PRO A 294 28.71 22.25 -6.67
N GLY A 295 27.50 22.69 -6.45
CA GLY A 295 26.87 23.74 -7.26
C GLY A 295 27.32 25.14 -6.88
N ALA A 296 26.70 26.15 -7.48
CA ALA A 296 27.00 27.54 -7.20
C ALA A 296 26.89 27.86 -5.70
N ARG A 297 27.91 28.59 -5.22
CA ARG A 297 28.00 29.04 -3.84
C ARG A 297 27.58 30.49 -3.76
N THR A 298 26.57 30.81 -2.98
CA THR A 298 26.11 32.17 -2.73
C THR A 298 26.47 32.55 -1.30
N SER A 299 27.15 33.66 -1.17
CA SER A 299 27.59 34.20 0.13
C SER A 299 26.85 35.49 0.44
N TYR A 300 26.29 35.59 1.62
CA TYR A 300 25.58 36.75 2.14
C TYR A 300 26.25 37.28 3.39
N GLU A 301 26.66 38.54 3.36
CA GLU A 301 27.13 39.20 4.56
C GLU A 301 26.01 39.37 5.57
N ARG A 302 26.27 39.00 6.82
CA ARG A 302 25.32 39.07 7.94
C ARG A 302 25.91 39.80 9.13
N LYS A 303 25.05 40.58 9.78
CA LYS A 303 25.37 41.31 11.01
C LYS A 303 25.12 40.38 12.19
N GLY A 304 26.06 40.41 13.13
CA GLY A 304 25.96 39.62 14.37
C GLY A 304 26.74 40.25 15.52
N TYR A 305 26.81 39.48 16.60
CA TYR A 305 27.50 39.88 17.80
C TYR A 305 28.37 38.72 18.30
N ARG A 306 29.59 39.03 18.72
CA ARG A 306 30.46 38.12 19.45
C ARG A 306 30.36 38.42 20.96
N ARG A 307 29.93 37.45 21.77
CA ARG A 307 29.94 37.55 23.22
C ARG A 307 31.37 37.40 23.74
N VAL A 308 31.83 38.40 24.45
CA VAL A 308 33.15 38.45 25.09
C VAL A 308 32.99 38.50 26.61
N ALA A 309 33.71 37.67 27.33
CA ALA A 309 33.72 37.68 28.78
C ALA A 309 34.63 38.80 29.29
N ILE A 310 34.12 39.66 30.15
CA ILE A 310 34.89 40.68 30.88
C ILE A 310 35.00 40.19 32.33
N VAL A 311 36.23 39.86 32.74
CA VAL A 311 36.49 39.44 34.14
C VAL A 311 36.95 40.67 34.92
N THR A 312 36.13 41.14 35.81
CA THR A 312 36.50 42.18 36.80
C THR A 312 36.87 41.53 38.12
N LYS A 313 37.92 42.02 38.70
CA LYS A 313 38.38 41.58 40.04
C LYS A 313 38.02 42.71 41.05
N ASP A 314 37.27 42.36 42.03
CA ASP A 314 36.97 43.27 43.14
C ASP A 314 38.28 43.66 43.86
N PRO A 315 38.62 44.94 43.99
CA PRO A 315 39.88 45.38 44.55
C PRO A 315 40.01 45.05 46.07
N ASP A 316 38.90 44.97 46.78
CA ASP A 316 38.91 44.80 48.24
C ASP A 316 38.86 43.31 48.67
N THR A 317 38.06 42.51 47.95
CA THR A 317 37.83 41.09 48.30
C THR A 317 38.60 40.11 47.43
N GLY A 318 39.16 40.57 46.31
CA GLY A 318 39.81 39.71 45.33
C GLY A 318 38.86 38.78 44.53
N ALA A 319 37.56 38.87 44.78
CA ALA A 319 36.52 38.07 44.11
C ALA A 319 36.48 38.41 42.61
N LYS A 320 36.37 37.35 41.74
CA LYS A 320 36.23 37.53 40.31
C LYS A 320 34.75 37.51 39.91
N ALA A 321 34.31 38.60 39.31
CA ALA A 321 32.98 38.67 38.64
C ALA A 321 33.18 38.60 37.14
N THR A 322 32.37 37.75 36.46
CA THR A 322 32.37 37.66 35.00
C THR A 322 31.11 38.28 34.45
N THR A 323 31.26 39.35 33.68
CA THR A 323 30.18 39.98 32.91
C THR A 323 30.41 39.67 31.43
N TYR A 324 29.41 39.87 30.62
CA TYR A 324 29.53 39.64 29.18
C TYR A 324 29.20 40.90 28.41
N ASP A 325 29.99 41.17 27.42
CA ASP A 325 29.79 42.21 26.43
C ASP A 325 29.56 41.61 25.03
N TYR A 326 28.90 42.37 24.16
CA TYR A 326 28.52 41.97 22.82
C TYR A 326 29.14 42.88 21.77
N GLN A 327 30.23 42.42 21.16
CA GLN A 327 30.95 43.17 20.13
C GLN A 327 30.31 42.89 18.75
N LYS A 328 30.06 43.95 17.96
CA LYS A 328 29.50 43.89 16.60
C LYS A 328 30.47 43.25 15.64
N VAL A 329 30.02 42.19 14.99
CA VAL A 329 30.82 41.41 14.02
C VAL A 329 30.03 41.18 12.73
N ILE A 330 30.77 40.92 11.66
CA ILE A 330 30.24 40.47 10.38
C ILE A 330 30.63 39.00 10.21
N TYR A 331 29.66 38.18 9.79
CA TYR A 331 29.89 36.82 9.36
C TYR A 331 29.22 36.61 8.01
N HIS A 332 29.51 35.51 7.34
CA HIS A 332 28.95 35.17 6.02
C HIS A 332 28.07 33.95 6.17
N ASP A 333 26.79 34.05 5.80
CA ASP A 333 25.93 32.91 5.50
C ASP A 333 26.25 32.45 4.07
N ILE A 334 26.44 31.16 3.91
CA ILE A 334 26.82 30.57 2.63
C ILE A 334 25.86 29.43 2.33
N ASP A 335 25.09 29.62 1.28
CA ASP A 335 24.23 28.59 0.74
C ASP A 335 24.87 28.04 -0.53
N PHE A 336 24.93 26.71 -0.65
CA PHE A 336 25.34 26.06 -1.88
C PHE A 336 24.52 24.80 -2.12
N LYS A 337 24.26 24.53 -3.38
CA LYS A 337 23.65 23.31 -3.82
C LYS A 337 24.72 22.23 -3.93
N TYR A 338 24.40 21.04 -3.48
CA TYR A 338 25.22 19.86 -3.68
C TYR A 338 24.40 18.79 -4.37
N LEU A 339 24.95 18.23 -5.43
CA LEU A 339 24.27 17.24 -6.24
C LEU A 339 25.09 15.96 -6.27
N VAL A 340 24.44 14.84 -6.05
CA VAL A 340 25.00 13.50 -6.29
C VAL A 340 24.15 12.86 -7.38
N HIS A 341 24.82 12.40 -8.44
CA HIS A 341 24.21 11.68 -9.54
C HIS A 341 24.86 10.30 -9.63
N GLY A 342 24.04 9.25 -9.67
CA GLY A 342 24.49 7.88 -9.85
C GLY A 342 23.73 7.20 -10.98
N ALA A 343 24.42 6.37 -11.76
CA ALA A 343 23.83 5.51 -12.79
C ALA A 343 24.47 4.11 -12.75
N LEU A 344 23.64 3.10 -12.89
CA LEU A 344 24.01 1.70 -12.87
C LEU A 344 23.43 0.99 -14.09
N ARG A 345 24.30 0.40 -14.90
CA ARG A 345 23.91 -0.53 -15.97
C ARG A 345 23.94 -1.94 -15.44
N MET A 346 22.95 -2.72 -15.84
CA MET A 346 22.80 -4.12 -15.51
C MET A 346 22.61 -4.89 -16.80
N ALA A 347 23.30 -6.01 -16.96
CA ALA A 347 23.16 -6.91 -18.10
C ALA A 347 23.08 -8.36 -17.62
N LEU A 348 22.03 -9.06 -18.04
CA LEU A 348 21.93 -10.51 -17.89
C LEU A 348 22.57 -11.17 -19.08
N VAL A 349 23.57 -12.00 -18.82
CA VAL A 349 24.44 -12.57 -19.84
C VAL A 349 24.46 -14.10 -19.72
N GLU A 350 24.37 -14.79 -20.82
CA GLU A 350 24.62 -16.24 -20.90
C GLU A 350 26.14 -16.47 -20.76
N PRO A 351 26.59 -17.27 -19.77
CA PRO A 351 28.03 -17.35 -19.44
C PRO A 351 28.89 -17.95 -20.54
N THR A 352 28.38 -18.86 -21.36
CA THR A 352 29.11 -19.61 -22.40
C THR A 352 29.25 -18.80 -23.69
N THR A 353 28.13 -18.30 -24.21
CA THR A 353 28.09 -17.57 -25.49
C THR A 353 28.46 -16.09 -25.33
N LYS A 354 28.36 -15.55 -24.10
CA LYS A 354 28.45 -14.11 -23.78
C LYS A 354 27.34 -13.28 -24.43
N GLU A 355 26.25 -13.90 -24.82
CA GLU A 355 25.09 -13.21 -25.32
C GLU A 355 24.43 -12.40 -24.21
N VAL A 356 24.12 -11.13 -24.51
CA VAL A 356 23.38 -10.24 -23.61
C VAL A 356 21.89 -10.45 -23.85
N LEU A 357 21.23 -11.10 -22.92
CA LEU A 357 19.79 -11.39 -23.00
C LEU A 357 18.94 -10.18 -22.63
N VAL A 358 19.36 -9.47 -21.60
CA VAL A 358 18.69 -8.26 -21.12
C VAL A 358 19.75 -7.24 -20.74
N SER A 359 19.56 -5.99 -21.13
CA SER A 359 20.36 -4.86 -20.63
C SER A 359 19.45 -3.72 -20.23
N ARG A 360 19.68 -3.18 -19.04
CA ARG A 360 18.94 -2.04 -18.48
C ARG A 360 19.89 -1.10 -17.78
N GLU A 361 19.53 0.17 -17.76
CA GLU A 361 20.23 1.20 -17.00
C GLU A 361 19.24 1.94 -16.10
N VAL A 362 19.65 2.19 -14.88
CA VAL A 362 18.90 2.99 -13.91
C VAL A 362 19.75 4.14 -13.43
N GLU A 363 19.13 5.30 -13.25
CA GLU A 363 19.81 6.50 -12.74
C GLU A 363 18.98 7.19 -11.67
N ASP A 364 19.66 7.95 -10.82
CA ASP A 364 19.01 8.85 -9.88
C ASP A 364 19.91 10.05 -9.53
N ILE A 365 19.26 11.13 -9.11
CA ILE A 365 19.88 12.38 -8.76
C ILE A 365 19.32 12.87 -7.43
N VAL A 366 20.19 13.20 -6.49
CA VAL A 366 19.81 13.86 -5.23
C VAL A 366 20.45 15.22 -5.17
N GLU A 367 19.65 16.27 -5.03
CA GLU A 367 20.09 17.64 -4.81
C GLU A 367 19.74 18.07 -3.40
N ARG A 368 20.66 18.71 -2.69
CA ARG A 368 20.41 19.37 -1.41
C ARG A 368 21.00 20.75 -1.36
N THR A 369 20.27 21.70 -0.80
CA THR A 369 20.82 23.00 -0.42
C THR A 369 21.45 22.87 0.96
N ILE A 370 22.74 23.16 1.06
CA ILE A 370 23.52 23.12 2.29
C ILE A 370 23.74 24.57 2.74
N ALA A 371 23.20 24.91 3.90
CA ALA A 371 23.38 26.21 4.53
C ALA A 371 24.51 26.13 5.56
N THR A 372 25.55 26.90 5.35
CA THR A 372 26.71 26.99 6.25
C THR A 372 26.95 28.43 6.66
N ALA A 373 27.83 28.65 7.62
CA ALA A 373 28.28 30.00 7.97
C ALA A 373 29.81 30.04 8.12
N GLN A 374 30.41 31.18 7.84
CA GLN A 374 31.84 31.40 7.96
C GLN A 374 32.12 32.70 8.74
N TYR A 375 33.08 32.63 9.65
CA TYR A 375 33.58 33.78 10.39
C TYR A 375 35.11 33.69 10.50
N SER A 376 35.82 34.80 10.41
CA SER A 376 37.30 34.84 10.42
C SER A 376 37.93 34.66 11.81
N GLY A 377 37.15 34.43 12.86
CA GLY A 377 37.60 34.22 14.23
C GLY A 377 36.93 33.04 14.91
N ASP A 378 36.95 33.00 16.24
CA ASP A 378 36.23 32.00 17.01
C ASP A 378 34.71 32.15 16.84
N ALA A 379 34.09 31.19 16.20
CA ALA A 379 32.67 31.17 15.91
C ALA A 379 31.78 30.65 17.05
N THR A 380 32.37 30.16 18.14
CA THR A 380 31.62 29.52 19.25
C THR A 380 30.64 30.45 19.96
N ASN A 381 30.94 31.73 20.00
CA ASN A 381 30.19 32.76 20.75
C ASN A 381 29.59 33.83 19.83
N ILE A 382 29.25 33.50 18.59
CA ILE A 382 28.60 34.38 17.63
C ILE A 382 27.06 34.23 17.78
N TYR A 383 26.40 35.38 17.83
CA TYR A 383 24.95 35.52 17.87
C TYR A 383 24.51 36.28 16.61
N PRO A 384 23.47 35.86 15.90
CA PRO A 384 22.89 36.69 14.86
C PRO A 384 22.32 37.96 15.48
N GLY A 385 22.25 39.05 14.72
CA GLY A 385 21.70 40.27 15.24
C GLY A 385 21.51 41.33 14.17
N HIS A 386 21.04 42.49 14.64
CA HIS A 386 20.86 43.66 13.79
C HIS A 386 21.55 44.87 14.43
N TRP A 387 22.28 45.62 13.66
CA TRP A 387 22.84 46.90 14.05
C TRP A 387 22.93 47.82 12.84
N THR A 388 22.79 49.14 13.03
CA THR A 388 22.84 50.17 11.99
C THR A 388 24.24 50.71 11.80
N ASN A 389 24.95 50.93 12.89
CA ASN A 389 26.32 51.47 12.89
C ASN A 389 27.25 50.51 13.64
N ARG A 390 28.43 50.24 13.08
CA ARG A 390 29.42 49.31 13.66
C ARG A 390 30.17 49.92 14.82
N SER A 391 30.45 51.20 14.76
CA SER A 391 31.29 51.96 15.73
C SER A 391 30.48 52.55 16.90
N GLU A 392 29.16 52.68 16.76
CA GLU A 392 28.27 53.28 17.78
C GLU A 392 27.12 52.37 18.10
N ASP A 393 26.74 52.29 19.38
CA ASP A 393 25.55 51.58 19.79
C ASP A 393 24.31 52.46 19.62
N LYS A 394 23.26 51.87 19.09
CA LYS A 394 21.98 52.53 18.82
C LYS A 394 20.86 51.79 19.55
N PRO A 395 19.78 52.46 19.96
CA PRO A 395 18.63 51.82 20.63
C PRO A 395 17.95 50.73 19.80
N SER A 396 18.13 50.74 18.47
CA SER A 396 17.59 49.76 17.55
C SER A 396 18.47 48.52 17.36
N ASP A 397 19.63 48.47 18.02
CA ASP A 397 20.57 47.35 17.92
C ASP A 397 20.06 46.15 18.74
N VAL A 398 20.02 44.99 18.14
CA VAL A 398 19.43 43.78 18.74
C VAL A 398 20.32 42.58 18.59
N VAL A 399 20.61 41.90 19.71
CA VAL A 399 21.24 40.58 19.77
C VAL A 399 20.13 39.53 19.73
N ASN A 400 20.14 38.67 18.71
CA ASN A 400 19.17 37.58 18.60
C ASN A 400 19.67 36.30 19.32
N HIS A 401 19.28 36.15 20.58
CA HIS A 401 19.66 35.02 21.41
C HIS A 401 19.05 33.68 20.90
N SER A 402 17.80 33.71 20.43
CA SER A 402 17.11 32.51 19.92
C SER A 402 17.72 31.95 18.64
N GLY A 403 18.33 32.80 17.80
CA GLY A 403 19.00 32.41 16.59
C GLY A 403 20.37 31.75 16.78
N LYS A 404 20.95 31.78 17.99
CA LYS A 404 22.30 31.26 18.26
C LYS A 404 22.46 29.81 17.90
N ALA A 405 21.51 28.94 18.28
CA ALA A 405 21.60 27.50 18.06
C ALA A 405 21.67 27.18 16.56
N VAL A 406 20.85 27.82 15.75
CA VAL A 406 20.82 27.67 14.28
C VAL A 406 22.12 28.13 13.66
N LEU A 407 22.63 29.31 14.06
CA LEU A 407 23.89 29.83 13.55
C LEU A 407 25.09 28.94 13.95
N THR A 408 25.13 28.45 15.18
CA THR A 408 26.16 27.51 15.63
C THR A 408 26.15 26.22 14.81
N SER A 409 24.96 25.70 14.47
CA SER A 409 24.82 24.55 13.57
C SER A 409 25.40 24.85 12.20
N ARG A 410 25.11 26.02 11.61
CA ARG A 410 25.64 26.43 10.30
C ARG A 410 27.18 26.53 10.30
N PHE A 411 27.80 27.06 11.37
CA PHE A 411 29.27 27.07 11.49
C PHE A 411 29.87 25.67 11.55
N ARG A 412 29.19 24.70 12.15
CA ARG A 412 29.62 23.30 12.22
C ARG A 412 29.42 22.53 10.91
N THR A 413 28.41 22.92 10.12
CA THR A 413 28.07 22.24 8.88
C THR A 413 29.10 22.47 7.77
N SER A 414 29.87 23.57 7.81
CA SER A 414 30.86 23.93 6.78
C SER A 414 31.91 22.84 6.47
N ASN A 415 32.15 21.91 7.43
CA ASN A 415 33.13 20.82 7.30
C ASN A 415 32.51 19.44 7.63
N ASN A 416 31.19 19.26 7.50
CA ASN A 416 30.54 18.03 7.90
C ASN A 416 30.37 17.05 6.72
N PRO A 417 31.21 16.03 6.57
CA PRO A 417 31.12 15.03 5.51
C PRO A 417 29.84 14.16 5.64
N ARG A 418 29.17 14.21 6.78
CA ARG A 418 27.99 13.39 7.07
C ARG A 418 26.81 13.67 6.10
N ILE A 419 26.64 14.94 5.67
CA ILE A 419 25.54 15.29 4.75
C ILE A 419 25.80 14.67 3.37
N ILE A 420 27.04 14.76 2.87
CA ILE A 420 27.44 14.16 1.59
C ILE A 420 27.26 12.64 1.67
N TYR A 421 27.74 12.01 2.73
CA TYR A 421 27.57 10.58 2.97
C TYR A 421 26.09 10.18 2.97
N GLN A 422 25.20 10.95 3.63
CA GLN A 422 23.77 10.68 3.60
C GLN A 422 23.17 10.79 2.21
N MET A 423 23.66 11.70 1.37
CA MET A 423 23.22 11.81 -0.03
C MET A 423 23.71 10.63 -0.86
N GLN A 424 24.95 10.20 -0.68
CA GLN A 424 25.50 9.00 -1.32
C GLN A 424 24.69 7.75 -0.96
N GLU A 425 24.38 7.56 0.33
CA GLU A 425 23.53 6.48 0.83
C GLU A 425 22.12 6.54 0.21
N GLN A 426 21.53 7.73 0.10
CA GLN A 426 20.22 7.91 -0.49
C GLN A 426 20.20 7.51 -1.97
N ILE A 427 21.21 7.90 -2.74
CA ILE A 427 21.37 7.49 -4.15
C ILE A 427 21.58 5.99 -4.25
N ARG A 428 22.48 5.42 -3.44
CA ARG A 428 22.75 3.99 -3.44
C ARG A 428 21.47 3.18 -3.22
N ASN A 429 20.71 3.52 -2.17
CA ASN A 429 19.45 2.86 -1.86
C ASN A 429 18.41 3.00 -2.97
N SER A 430 18.36 4.17 -3.62
CA SER A 430 17.47 4.40 -4.74
C SER A 430 17.85 3.58 -5.98
N LEU A 431 19.14 3.55 -6.33
CA LEU A 431 19.65 2.75 -7.43
C LEU A 431 19.40 1.26 -7.20
N VAL A 432 19.67 0.74 -6.00
CA VAL A 432 19.41 -0.66 -5.63
C VAL A 432 17.93 -0.99 -5.81
N LYS A 433 17.04 -0.16 -5.30
CA LYS A 433 15.59 -0.38 -5.43
C LYS A 433 15.14 -0.35 -6.89
N LYS A 434 15.56 0.65 -7.65
CA LYS A 434 15.24 0.77 -9.08
C LYS A 434 15.79 -0.42 -9.87
N ALA A 435 17.05 -0.80 -9.60
CA ALA A 435 17.73 -1.91 -10.24
C ALA A 435 17.01 -3.23 -10.00
N SER A 436 16.65 -3.53 -8.75
CA SER A 436 15.95 -4.76 -8.38
C SER A 436 14.60 -4.86 -9.10
N ILE A 437 13.80 -3.79 -9.08
CA ILE A 437 12.49 -3.75 -9.74
C ILE A 437 12.64 -3.91 -11.25
N THR A 438 13.54 -3.12 -11.87
CA THR A 438 13.73 -3.12 -13.33
C THR A 438 14.24 -4.46 -13.84
N MET A 439 15.14 -5.12 -13.11
CA MET A 439 15.63 -6.45 -13.47
C MET A 439 14.54 -7.51 -13.32
N PHE A 440 13.79 -7.47 -12.22
CA PHE A 440 12.69 -8.39 -11.98
C PHE A 440 11.63 -8.30 -13.09
N GLU A 441 11.19 -7.08 -13.43
CA GLU A 441 10.24 -6.84 -14.53
C GLU A 441 10.78 -7.33 -15.87
N ALA A 442 12.05 -7.06 -16.16
CA ALA A 442 12.66 -7.46 -17.41
C ALA A 442 12.78 -8.97 -17.55
N MET A 443 13.06 -9.69 -16.47
CA MET A 443 13.12 -11.14 -16.42
C MET A 443 11.73 -11.77 -16.53
N HIS A 444 10.76 -11.21 -15.81
CA HIS A 444 9.38 -11.72 -15.84
C HIS A 444 8.70 -11.60 -17.21
N ASN A 445 9.07 -10.56 -17.97
CA ASN A 445 8.58 -10.34 -19.33
C ASN A 445 9.43 -11.02 -20.41
N SER A 446 10.43 -11.79 -20.02
CA SER A 446 11.35 -12.45 -20.96
C SER A 446 10.91 -13.88 -21.29
N THR A 447 11.27 -14.33 -22.48
CA THR A 447 10.97 -15.68 -22.98
C THR A 447 12.06 -16.71 -22.67
N PHE A 448 13.15 -16.30 -21.99
CA PHE A 448 14.28 -17.18 -21.72
C PHE A 448 14.21 -17.85 -20.33
N LEU A 449 13.32 -17.41 -19.46
CA LEU A 449 13.04 -18.15 -18.23
C LEU A 449 11.98 -19.22 -18.50
N PRO A 450 12.26 -20.48 -18.15
CA PRO A 450 11.37 -21.60 -18.42
C PRO A 450 10.04 -21.56 -17.65
#